data_fdcb123ef9e537063ec86c28246e1528
#
_entry.id   fdcb123ef9e537063ec86c28246e1528
#
_cell.length_a   1.000
_cell.length_b   1.000
_cell.length_c   1.000
_cell.angle_alpha   90.00
_cell.angle_beta   90.00
_cell.angle_gamma   90.00
#
_symmetry.space_group_name_H-M   'P 1'
#
loop_
_entity.id
_entity.type
_entity.pdbx_description
1 polymer ?
#
loop_
_entity_poly.entity_id
_entity_poly.type
_entity_poly.pdbx_seq_one_letter_code
_entity_poly.pdbx_strand_id
1 'polypeptide(L)'
;MLIFFADPTKEICIIGSREDFGRLASLIRAAKGTMLSSQTGSPAPYDRLLGLIVIENKPGESVRFSVTQNGALLIVGDQSKLSILADNVFSISEADDSEGHWHVEYFPDHFFLAPDSFPVVFELTDAKRNQEFSSLQ
;
A
#
# COMPACT_ATOMS: atom_id res chain seq x y z
N MET A 1 6.70 -7.18 -4.13
CA MET A 1 6.06 -5.86 -3.95
C MET A 1 7.09 -4.75 -4.17
N LEU A 2 6.70 -3.75 -4.91
CA LEU A 2 7.52 -2.57 -5.16
C LEU A 2 6.81 -1.34 -4.59
N ILE A 3 7.57 -0.46 -3.94
CA ILE A 3 7.02 0.76 -3.37
C ILE A 3 7.84 1.93 -3.88
N PHE A 4 7.21 2.78 -4.67
CA PHE A 4 7.84 3.97 -5.24
C PHE A 4 7.38 5.22 -4.52
N PHE A 5 8.24 6.22 -4.47
CA PHE A 5 7.94 7.49 -3.82
C PHE A 5 8.43 8.67 -4.66
N ALA A 6 7.56 9.67 -4.82
CA ALA A 6 7.87 10.92 -5.53
C ALA A 6 8.00 12.06 -4.53
N ASP A 7 9.20 12.60 -4.36
CA ASP A 7 9.48 13.66 -3.38
C ASP A 7 8.65 14.93 -3.57
N PRO A 8 8.48 15.46 -4.79
CA PRO A 8 7.73 16.72 -4.96
C PRO A 8 6.27 16.62 -4.59
N THR A 9 5.60 15.54 -5.00
CA THR A 9 4.15 15.36 -4.78
C THR A 9 3.83 14.59 -3.51
N LYS A 10 4.83 13.93 -2.91
CA LYS A 10 4.67 13.01 -1.79
C LYS A 10 3.84 11.78 -2.15
N GLU A 11 3.63 11.52 -3.43
CA GLU A 11 2.86 10.35 -3.87
C GLU A 11 3.63 9.06 -3.64
N ILE A 12 2.92 8.07 -3.09
CA ILE A 12 3.41 6.72 -2.88
C ILE A 12 2.67 5.81 -3.86
N CYS A 13 3.41 4.96 -4.57
CA CYS A 13 2.82 3.96 -5.45
C CYS A 13 3.25 2.58 -4.98
N ILE A 14 2.28 1.73 -4.64
CA ILE A 14 2.52 0.37 -4.15
C ILE A 14 2.06 -0.61 -5.23
N ILE A 15 3.00 -1.36 -5.79
CA ILE A 15 2.73 -2.33 -6.85
C ILE A 15 2.96 -3.72 -6.26
N GLY A 16 1.97 -4.58 -6.36
CA GLY A 16 2.08 -5.92 -5.81
C GLY A 16 1.13 -6.93 -6.45
N SER A 17 1.37 -8.19 -6.14
CA SER A 17 0.49 -9.30 -6.52
C SER A 17 -0.70 -9.39 -5.56
N ARG A 18 -1.67 -10.23 -5.91
CA ARG A 18 -2.78 -10.54 -5.00
C ARG A 18 -2.30 -11.06 -3.66
N GLU A 19 -1.31 -11.93 -3.68
CA GLU A 19 -0.71 -12.46 -2.45
C GLU A 19 -0.07 -11.36 -1.62
N ASP A 20 0.67 -10.45 -2.25
CA ASP A 20 1.29 -9.30 -1.57
C ASP A 20 0.24 -8.46 -0.86
N PHE A 21 -0.85 -8.11 -1.54
CA PHE A 21 -1.91 -7.30 -0.94
C PHE A 21 -2.69 -8.04 0.14
N GLY A 22 -2.86 -9.35 0.00
CA GLY A 22 -3.45 -10.17 1.06
C GLY A 22 -2.61 -10.15 2.33
N ARG A 23 -1.30 -10.27 2.20
CA ARG A 23 -0.38 -10.20 3.35
C ARG A 23 -0.33 -8.79 3.95
N LEU A 24 -0.30 -7.77 3.11
CA LEU A 24 -0.30 -6.39 3.58
C LEU A 24 -1.59 -6.09 4.34
N ALA A 25 -2.74 -6.51 3.83
CA ALA A 25 -4.02 -6.33 4.51
C ALA A 25 -4.01 -6.99 5.91
N SER A 26 -3.45 -8.19 6.02
CA SER A 26 -3.36 -8.89 7.30
C SER A 26 -2.51 -8.13 8.32
N LEU A 27 -1.38 -7.57 7.88
CA LEU A 27 -0.52 -6.76 8.76
C LEU A 27 -1.21 -5.47 9.19
N ILE A 28 -1.88 -4.79 8.27
CA ILE A 28 -2.61 -3.56 8.58
C ILE A 28 -3.72 -3.87 9.59
N ARG A 29 -4.44 -4.96 9.42
CA ARG A 29 -5.51 -5.38 10.34
C ARG A 29 -4.96 -5.69 11.73
N ALA A 30 -3.78 -6.28 11.81
CA ALA A 30 -3.10 -6.54 13.09
C ALA A 30 -2.61 -5.25 13.75
N ALA A 31 -2.57 -4.15 13.02
CA ALA A 31 -2.14 -2.82 13.48
C ALA A 31 -0.70 -2.78 14.00
N LYS A 32 0.14 -3.69 13.54
CA LYS A 32 1.57 -3.70 13.84
C LYS A 32 2.28 -4.69 12.93
N GLY A 33 3.56 -4.45 12.70
CA GLY A 33 4.42 -5.36 11.97
C GLY A 33 5.21 -4.66 10.89
N THR A 34 6.00 -5.46 10.20
CA THR A 34 6.85 -5.00 9.11
C THR A 34 6.73 -5.93 7.92
N MET A 35 6.98 -5.40 6.74
CA MET A 35 6.99 -6.17 5.51
C MET A 35 8.08 -5.63 4.60
N LEU A 36 8.96 -6.52 4.13
CA LEU A 36 10.00 -6.13 3.19
C LEU A 36 9.43 -5.96 1.79
N SER A 37 9.99 -5.01 1.05
CA SER A 37 9.68 -4.79 -0.36
C SER A 37 10.97 -4.90 -1.18
N SER A 38 10.80 -5.07 -2.50
CA SER A 38 11.96 -5.17 -3.39
C SER A 38 12.68 -3.83 -3.50
N GLN A 39 14.02 -3.88 -3.50
CA GLN A 39 14.85 -2.70 -3.74
C GLN A 39 15.56 -2.77 -5.09
N THR A 40 15.19 -3.74 -5.92
CA THR A 40 15.79 -3.92 -7.24
C THR A 40 14.98 -3.23 -8.31
N GLY A 41 15.67 -2.68 -9.30
CA GLY A 41 15.04 -1.99 -10.43
C GLY A 41 15.17 -0.48 -10.34
N SER A 42 14.72 0.19 -11.39
CA SER A 42 14.74 1.65 -11.46
C SER A 42 13.48 2.24 -10.84
N PRO A 43 13.59 3.28 -9.99
CA PRO A 43 12.42 3.95 -9.45
C PRO A 43 11.71 4.85 -10.47
N ALA A 44 12.33 5.14 -11.62
CA ALA A 44 11.75 6.07 -12.61
C ALA A 44 10.34 5.65 -13.04
N PRO A 45 9.36 6.57 -13.18
CA PRO A 45 9.50 8.02 -13.07
C PRO A 45 9.48 8.58 -11.64
N TYR A 46 9.45 7.73 -10.64
CA TYR A 46 9.50 8.15 -9.24
C TYR A 46 10.95 8.41 -8.81
N ASP A 47 11.13 9.02 -7.64
CA ASP A 47 12.44 9.42 -7.16
C ASP A 47 13.15 8.32 -6.37
N ARG A 48 12.39 7.50 -5.63
CA ARG A 48 12.96 6.51 -4.73
C ARG A 48 12.16 5.22 -4.70
N LEU A 49 12.86 4.10 -4.41
CA LEU A 49 12.27 2.84 -4.00
C LEU A 49 12.35 2.73 -2.48
N LEU A 50 11.24 2.35 -1.86
CA LEU A 50 11.19 2.12 -0.42
C LEU A 50 11.30 0.62 -0.15
N GLY A 51 12.18 0.23 0.78
CA GLY A 51 12.52 -1.18 1.01
C GLY A 51 11.76 -1.84 2.15
N LEU A 52 10.94 -1.10 2.88
CA LEU A 52 10.29 -1.60 4.09
C LEU A 52 8.97 -0.90 4.32
N ILE A 53 7.97 -1.67 4.76
CA ILE A 53 6.72 -1.14 5.29
C ILE A 53 6.73 -1.37 6.80
N VAL A 54 6.41 -0.33 7.57
CA VAL A 54 6.25 -0.41 9.03
C VAL A 54 4.83 0.01 9.37
N ILE A 55 4.14 -0.79 10.17
CA ILE A 55 2.77 -0.53 10.59
C ILE A 55 2.75 -0.38 12.10
N GLU A 56 2.15 0.71 12.58
CA GLU A 56 2.06 1.00 14.01
C GLU A 56 0.65 1.41 14.41
N ASN A 57 0.18 0.87 15.53
CA ASN A 57 -1.08 1.29 16.13
C ASN A 57 -0.86 2.61 16.89
N LYS A 58 -1.67 3.61 16.57
CA LYS A 58 -1.71 4.88 17.32
C LYS A 58 -3.16 5.16 17.73
N PRO A 59 -3.55 4.74 18.94
CA PRO A 59 -4.94 4.87 19.41
C PRO A 59 -5.47 6.29 19.26
N GLY A 60 -6.68 6.40 18.73
CA GLY A 60 -7.36 7.68 18.54
C GLY A 60 -6.98 8.48 17.32
N GLU A 61 -5.96 8.06 16.57
CA GLU A 61 -5.51 8.80 15.39
C GLU A 61 -6.06 8.23 14.10
N SER A 62 -6.28 9.12 13.13
CA SER A 62 -6.62 8.71 11.76
C SER A 62 -5.42 8.09 11.09
N VAL A 63 -5.65 7.31 10.04
CA VAL A 63 -4.59 6.63 9.29
C VAL A 63 -3.74 7.66 8.55
N ARG A 64 -2.44 7.48 8.63
CA ARG A 64 -1.47 8.33 7.94
C ARG A 64 -0.42 7.48 7.26
N PHE A 65 -0.21 7.74 5.97
CA PHE A 65 0.92 7.22 5.21
C PHE A 65 2.00 8.29 5.20
N SER A 66 3.22 7.89 5.51
CA SER A 66 4.38 8.79 5.45
C SER A 66 5.63 7.99 5.10
N VAL A 67 6.73 8.71 4.85
CA VAL A 67 8.01 8.08 4.52
C VAL A 67 9.02 8.50 5.57
N THR A 68 9.72 7.53 6.15
CA THR A 68 10.74 7.80 7.16
C THR A 68 12.03 8.28 6.50
N GLN A 69 12.92 8.89 7.29
CA GLN A 69 14.22 9.30 6.79
C GLN A 69 15.05 8.12 6.29
N ASN A 70 14.82 6.93 6.83
CA ASN A 70 15.52 5.72 6.44
C ASN A 70 14.96 5.05 5.20
N GLY A 71 13.95 5.65 4.56
CA GLY A 71 13.38 5.11 3.34
C GLY A 71 12.35 4.00 3.55
N ALA A 72 11.65 4.00 4.67
CA ALA A 72 10.55 3.08 4.93
C ALA A 72 9.21 3.78 4.74
N LEU A 73 8.22 3.02 4.26
CA LEU A 73 6.83 3.45 4.27
C LEU A 73 6.27 3.20 5.67
N LEU A 74 5.78 4.25 6.30
CA LEU A 74 5.18 4.16 7.64
C LEU A 74 3.66 4.33 7.52
N ILE A 75 2.92 3.36 8.04
CA ILE A 75 1.45 3.39 8.08
C ILE A 75 1.05 3.35 9.55
N VAL A 76 0.44 4.41 10.04
CA VAL A 76 0.03 4.53 11.44
C VAL A 76 -1.45 4.87 11.53
N GLY A 77 -2.06 4.54 12.64
CA GLY A 77 -3.44 4.90 12.91
C GLY A 77 -4.05 4.05 14.01
N ASP A 78 -5.25 4.42 14.42
CA ASP A 78 -6.03 3.63 15.36
C ASP A 78 -6.43 2.30 14.72
N GLN A 79 -6.43 1.24 15.51
CA GLN A 79 -6.73 -0.10 15.00
C GLN A 79 -8.07 -0.18 14.27
N SER A 80 -9.10 0.49 14.76
CA SER A 80 -10.41 0.48 14.10
C SER A 80 -10.36 1.12 12.71
N LYS A 81 -9.58 2.17 12.54
CA LYS A 81 -9.42 2.85 11.25
C LYS A 81 -8.47 2.09 10.33
N LEU A 82 -7.42 1.51 10.87
CA LEU A 82 -6.54 0.62 10.11
C LEU A 82 -7.31 -0.58 9.57
N SER A 83 -8.31 -1.08 10.31
CA SER A 83 -9.15 -2.19 9.84
C SER A 83 -9.97 -1.79 8.61
N ILE A 84 -10.41 -0.54 8.51
CA ILE A 84 -11.09 -0.05 7.29
C ILE A 84 -10.12 -0.06 6.11
N LEU A 85 -8.92 0.45 6.30
CA LEU A 85 -7.88 0.39 5.27
C LEU A 85 -7.57 -1.05 4.87
N ALA A 86 -7.46 -1.95 5.86
CA ALA A 86 -7.21 -3.36 5.61
C ALA A 86 -8.28 -4.00 4.73
N ASP A 87 -9.56 -3.66 4.97
CA ASP A 87 -10.65 -4.16 4.14
C ASP A 87 -10.50 -3.68 2.69
N ASN A 88 -10.12 -2.42 2.50
CA ASN A 88 -9.89 -1.87 1.16
C ASN A 88 -8.73 -2.58 0.45
N VAL A 89 -7.62 -2.78 1.14
CA VAL A 89 -6.45 -3.46 0.57
C VAL A 89 -6.77 -4.93 0.26
N PHE A 90 -7.51 -5.59 1.15
CA PHE A 90 -7.95 -6.96 0.92
C PHE A 90 -8.83 -7.06 -0.33
N SER A 91 -9.72 -6.09 -0.54
CA SER A 91 -10.55 -6.04 -1.74
C SER A 91 -9.72 -5.98 -3.02
N ILE A 92 -8.57 -5.30 -2.98
CA ILE A 92 -7.66 -5.29 -4.13
C ILE A 92 -7.13 -6.70 -4.40
N SER A 93 -6.80 -7.45 -3.35
CA SER A 93 -6.30 -8.83 -3.50
C SER A 93 -7.31 -9.76 -4.16
N GLU A 94 -8.60 -9.43 -4.09
CA GLU A 94 -9.68 -10.21 -4.67
C GLU A 94 -10.23 -9.63 -5.97
N ALA A 95 -9.69 -8.51 -6.43
CA ALA A 95 -10.20 -7.83 -7.63
C ALA A 95 -9.99 -8.67 -8.89
N ASP A 96 -10.97 -8.65 -9.78
CA ASP A 96 -10.87 -9.35 -11.06
C ASP A 96 -10.00 -8.59 -12.06
N ASP A 97 -9.99 -7.26 -11.95
CA ASP A 97 -9.24 -6.39 -12.85
C ASP A 97 -7.78 -6.30 -12.42
N SER A 98 -6.91 -6.92 -13.23
CA SER A 98 -5.47 -6.95 -12.99
C SER A 98 -4.75 -5.67 -13.33
N GLU A 99 -5.42 -4.74 -14.01
CA GLU A 99 -4.83 -3.46 -14.39
C GLU A 99 -5.41 -2.30 -13.60
N GLY A 100 -6.18 -2.61 -12.55
CA GLY A 100 -6.81 -1.61 -11.73
C GLY A 100 -5.84 -0.81 -10.89
N HIS A 101 -6.18 0.43 -10.71
CA HIS A 101 -5.48 1.37 -9.84
C HIS A 101 -6.46 1.84 -8.78
N TRP A 102 -6.03 1.82 -7.52
CA TRP A 102 -6.85 2.27 -6.40
C TRP A 102 -6.14 3.42 -5.71
N HIS A 103 -6.81 4.58 -5.66
CA HIS A 103 -6.27 5.79 -5.07
C HIS A 103 -6.79 5.97 -3.66
N VAL A 104 -5.87 6.25 -2.73
CA VAL A 104 -6.21 6.59 -1.34
C VAL A 104 -5.57 7.93 -1.05
N GLU A 105 -6.38 8.99 -1.04
CA GLU A 105 -5.91 10.32 -0.72
C GLU A 105 -6.96 11.07 0.09
N TYR A 106 -6.51 12.02 0.89
CA TYR A 106 -7.39 12.76 1.77
C TYR A 106 -8.34 13.66 0.98
N PHE A 107 -9.59 13.70 1.43
CA PHE A 107 -10.57 14.73 1.07
C PHE A 107 -11.37 15.06 2.34
N PRO A 108 -12.04 16.23 2.42
CA PRO A 108 -12.82 16.59 3.61
C PRO A 108 -13.84 15.50 3.96
N ASP A 109 -13.90 15.16 5.25
CA ASP A 109 -14.77 14.11 5.80
C ASP A 109 -14.38 12.68 5.41
N HIS A 110 -13.12 12.46 5.05
CA HIS A 110 -12.63 11.10 4.80
C HIS A 110 -12.83 10.21 6.02
N PHE A 111 -13.31 8.97 5.79
CA PHE A 111 -13.66 8.06 6.90
C PHE A 111 -12.49 7.69 7.80
N PHE A 112 -11.31 7.52 7.25
CA PHE A 112 -10.19 7.00 8.04
C PHE A 112 -8.88 7.75 7.85
N LEU A 113 -8.71 8.50 6.78
CA LEU A 113 -7.41 9.08 6.42
C LEU A 113 -7.20 10.45 7.05
N ALA A 114 -5.99 10.68 7.57
CA ALA A 114 -5.62 11.96 8.16
C ALA A 114 -5.35 13.01 7.07
N PRO A 115 -5.61 14.32 7.37
CA PRO A 115 -5.41 15.39 6.38
C PRO A 115 -3.98 15.51 5.87
N ASP A 116 -2.99 15.14 6.68
CA ASP A 116 -1.57 15.24 6.32
C ASP A 116 -0.99 13.93 5.82
N SER A 117 -1.84 12.92 5.56
CA SER A 117 -1.39 11.67 4.97
C SER A 117 -0.91 11.89 3.54
N PHE A 118 0.19 11.22 3.17
CA PHE A 118 0.63 11.23 1.77
C PHE A 118 -0.37 10.45 0.91
N PRO A 119 -0.62 10.89 -0.33
CA PRO A 119 -1.49 10.16 -1.23
C PRO A 119 -0.84 8.84 -1.68
N VAL A 120 -1.65 7.80 -1.81
CA VAL A 120 -1.19 6.45 -2.16
C VAL A 120 -1.98 5.93 -3.35
N VAL A 121 -1.28 5.30 -4.28
CA VAL A 121 -1.86 4.55 -5.38
C VAL A 121 -1.47 3.09 -5.20
N PHE A 122 -2.45 2.21 -5.22
CA PHE A 122 -2.22 0.76 -5.23
C PHE A 122 -2.40 0.25 -6.65
N GLU A 123 -1.44 -0.55 -7.13
CA GLU A 123 -1.49 -1.13 -8.46
C GLU A 123 -1.32 -2.64 -8.37
N LEU A 124 -2.29 -3.37 -8.89
CA LEU A 124 -2.27 -4.83 -8.86
C LEU A 124 -1.56 -5.39 -10.08
N THR A 125 -0.54 -6.23 -9.86
CA THR A 125 0.04 -7.03 -10.93
C THR A 125 -0.78 -8.31 -11.09
N ASP A 126 -0.95 -8.78 -12.33
CA ASP A 126 -1.82 -9.92 -12.62
C ASP A 126 -1.12 -11.26 -12.49
N ALA A 127 -0.82 -11.66 -11.24
CA ALA A 127 -0.26 -12.97 -11.00
C ALA A 127 -1.24 -14.10 -11.38
N LYS A 128 -2.55 -13.89 -11.11
CA LYS A 128 -3.57 -14.88 -11.43
C LYS A 128 -3.76 -15.04 -12.94
N ARG A 129 -3.76 -13.91 -13.68
CA ARG A 129 -3.86 -13.91 -15.15
C ARG A 129 -2.65 -14.58 -15.77
N ASN A 130 -1.45 -14.34 -15.23
CA ASN A 130 -0.23 -15.00 -15.69
C ASN A 130 -0.32 -16.52 -15.50
N GLN A 131 -0.91 -17.00 -14.41
CA GLN A 131 -1.14 -18.41 -14.18
C GLN A 131 -2.12 -19.00 -15.18
N GLU A 132 -3.18 -18.27 -15.52
CA GLU A 132 -4.15 -18.70 -16.54
C GLU A 132 -3.47 -18.83 -17.90
N PHE A 133 -2.64 -17.87 -18.28
CA PHE A 133 -1.86 -17.96 -19.51
C PHE A 133 -0.95 -19.16 -19.52
N SER A 134 -0.27 -19.42 -18.42
CA SER A 134 0.61 -20.59 -18.31
C SER A 134 -0.15 -21.89 -18.46
N SER A 135 -1.37 -21.98 -17.95
CA SER A 135 -2.17 -23.21 -18.03
C SER A 135 -2.76 -23.45 -19.43
N LEU A 136 -2.85 -22.42 -20.25
CA LEU A 136 -3.35 -22.52 -21.62
C LEU A 136 -2.27 -22.96 -22.62
N GLN A 137 -1.03 -22.94 -22.21
CA GLN A 137 0.11 -23.35 -23.03
C GLN A 137 0.50 -24.79 -22.76
#